data_8d1de205ba442899109e9b2d7daa1461
#
_entry.id   8d1de205ba442899109e9b2d7daa1461
#
_cell.length_a   1.000
_cell.length_b   1.000
_cell.length_c   1.000
_cell.angle_alpha   90.00
_cell.angle_beta   90.00
_cell.angle_gamma   90.00
#
_symmetry.space_group_name_H-M   'P 1'
#
loop_
_entity.id
_entity.type
_entity.pdbx_description
1 polymer ?
#
loop_
_entity_poly.entity_id
_entity_poly.type
_entity_poly.pdbx_seq_one_letter_code
_entity_poly.pdbx_strand_id
1 'polypeptide(L)'
;MGSRKLKSFILNPLTDKKEIEKRYDKIEVLMKEFLLKDELRENLSSIYDLERLVGRIGFSSANARDLLWLKTSLSVLPDINDILKKLGFEEINTFTDLYELLDKSIYEDAPISLKEGYLIKEGYNPELDEIKDARKNNKDFISKLENEERQRTGIKTLKLGFNKVFGYYIEVSKGAIKDIKEEYGYEENKL
;
A
#
# COMPACT_ATOMS: atom_id res chain seq x y z
N MET A 1 12.00 11.48 -16.28
CA MET A 1 10.77 12.29 -16.05
C MET A 1 10.71 13.46 -17.05
N GLY A 2 9.56 14.03 -17.37
CA GLY A 2 9.46 15.24 -18.23
C GLY A 2 9.27 15.02 -19.73
N SER A 3 9.37 13.79 -20.26
CA SER A 3 9.23 13.54 -21.71
C SER A 3 7.88 13.99 -22.29
N ARG A 4 6.77 13.78 -21.55
CA ARG A 4 5.44 14.26 -21.97
C ARG A 4 5.38 15.78 -22.00
N LYS A 5 5.97 16.46 -21.02
CA LYS A 5 6.01 17.92 -20.96
C LYS A 5 6.88 18.49 -22.06
N LEU A 6 8.03 17.86 -22.35
CA LEU A 6 8.89 18.25 -23.47
C LEU A 6 8.15 18.10 -24.81
N LYS A 7 7.46 16.97 -25.02
CA LYS A 7 6.62 16.77 -26.21
C LYS A 7 5.55 17.85 -26.33
N SER A 8 4.88 18.19 -25.22
CA SER A 8 3.90 19.29 -25.19
C SER A 8 4.52 20.64 -25.56
N PHE A 9 5.73 20.93 -25.09
CA PHE A 9 6.43 22.18 -25.45
C PHE A 9 6.81 22.26 -26.93
N ILE A 10 7.17 21.13 -27.54
CA ILE A 10 7.51 21.09 -28.97
C ILE A 10 6.25 21.25 -29.83
N LEU A 11 5.14 20.60 -29.43
CA LEU A 11 3.89 20.66 -30.18
C LEU A 11 3.14 21.97 -30.00
N ASN A 12 3.32 22.64 -28.85
CA ASN A 12 2.66 23.90 -28.50
C ASN A 12 3.73 24.91 -28.07
N PRO A 13 4.53 25.45 -29.01
CA PRO A 13 5.59 26.40 -28.69
C PRO A 13 5.00 27.71 -28.16
N LEU A 14 5.77 28.36 -27.26
CA LEU A 14 5.43 29.70 -26.79
C LEU A 14 5.63 30.70 -27.94
N THR A 15 4.70 31.64 -28.05
CA THR A 15 4.75 32.74 -29.05
C THR A 15 5.05 34.09 -28.39
N ASP A 16 4.81 34.22 -27.07
CA ASP A 16 5.12 35.44 -26.32
C ASP A 16 6.61 35.50 -25.98
N LYS A 17 7.24 36.60 -26.43
CA LYS A 17 8.66 36.82 -26.21
C LYS A 17 9.04 36.83 -24.73
N LYS A 18 8.24 37.49 -23.87
CA LYS A 18 8.52 37.59 -22.44
C LYS A 18 8.50 36.25 -21.75
N GLU A 19 7.56 35.39 -22.13
CA GLU A 19 7.46 34.02 -21.55
C GLU A 19 8.63 33.13 -22.02
N ILE A 20 9.11 33.35 -23.24
CA ILE A 20 10.31 32.65 -23.77
C ILE A 20 11.55 33.12 -22.98
N GLU A 21 11.73 34.42 -22.80
CA GLU A 21 12.86 34.98 -22.07
C GLU A 21 12.87 34.49 -20.62
N LYS A 22 11.75 34.50 -19.89
CA LYS A 22 11.65 33.95 -18.54
C LYS A 22 12.07 32.47 -18.48
N ARG A 23 11.80 31.70 -19.52
CA ARG A 23 12.23 30.30 -19.58
C ARG A 23 13.74 30.20 -19.79
N TYR A 24 14.33 31.05 -20.60
CA TYR A 24 15.78 31.11 -20.78
C TYR A 24 16.50 31.56 -19.52
N ASP A 25 15.97 32.53 -18.80
CA ASP A 25 16.53 32.97 -17.51
C ASP A 25 16.63 31.83 -16.51
N LYS A 26 15.53 30.98 -16.40
CA LYS A 26 15.55 29.80 -15.53
C LYS A 26 16.61 28.77 -15.97
N ILE A 27 16.77 28.55 -17.27
CA ILE A 27 17.78 27.64 -17.81
C ILE A 27 19.19 28.20 -17.51
N GLU A 28 19.41 29.48 -17.66
CA GLU A 28 20.70 30.11 -17.38
C GLU A 28 21.11 29.95 -15.91
N VAL A 29 20.17 30.16 -14.97
CA VAL A 29 20.38 29.88 -13.54
C VAL A 29 20.80 28.43 -13.32
N LEU A 30 20.09 27.47 -13.88
CA LEU A 30 20.43 26.05 -13.74
C LEU A 30 21.75 25.64 -14.40
N MET A 31 22.18 26.37 -15.42
CA MET A 31 23.50 26.17 -16.04
C MET A 31 24.63 26.71 -15.18
N LYS A 32 24.41 27.81 -14.46
CA LYS A 32 25.38 28.40 -13.54
C LYS A 32 25.51 27.60 -12.25
N GLU A 33 24.38 27.16 -11.70
CA GLU A 33 24.28 26.42 -10.43
C GLU A 33 24.35 24.90 -10.66
N PHE A 34 25.49 24.43 -11.13
CA PHE A 34 25.68 23.04 -11.54
C PHE A 34 25.36 22.04 -10.42
N LEU A 35 25.84 22.27 -9.19
CA LEU A 35 25.64 21.37 -8.05
C LEU A 35 24.15 21.27 -7.66
N LEU A 36 23.48 22.42 -7.54
CA LEU A 36 22.05 22.45 -7.21
C LEU A 36 21.19 21.82 -8.32
N LYS A 37 21.59 21.97 -9.57
CA LYS A 37 20.93 21.31 -10.70
C LYS A 37 21.03 19.78 -10.61
N ASP A 38 22.19 19.24 -10.27
CA ASP A 38 22.39 17.80 -10.15
C ASP A 38 21.64 17.23 -8.94
N GLU A 39 21.69 17.92 -7.80
CA GLU A 39 20.90 17.57 -6.60
C GLU A 39 19.39 17.59 -6.90
N LEU A 40 18.90 18.62 -7.60
CA LEU A 40 17.51 18.70 -8.06
C LEU A 40 17.14 17.50 -8.97
N ARG A 41 18.04 17.15 -9.88
CA ARG A 41 17.82 16.02 -10.79
C ARG A 41 17.75 14.68 -10.07
N GLU A 42 18.57 14.49 -9.06
CA GLU A 42 18.56 13.29 -8.22
C GLU A 42 17.23 13.17 -7.47
N ASN A 43 16.80 14.21 -6.76
CA ASN A 43 15.51 14.25 -6.07
C ASN A 43 14.34 14.01 -7.03
N LEU A 44 14.34 14.65 -8.18
CA LEU A 44 13.31 14.45 -9.20
C LEU A 44 13.25 13.01 -9.75
N SER A 45 14.35 12.25 -9.66
CA SER A 45 14.36 10.85 -10.09
C SER A 45 13.52 9.94 -9.20
N SER A 46 13.32 10.32 -7.94
CA SER A 46 12.51 9.60 -6.96
C SER A 46 11.00 9.88 -7.08
N ILE A 47 10.60 10.86 -7.90
CA ILE A 47 9.19 11.19 -8.12
C ILE A 47 8.57 10.26 -9.18
N TYR A 48 7.52 9.56 -8.80
CA TYR A 48 6.71 8.76 -9.71
C TYR A 48 5.81 9.61 -10.60
N ASP A 49 5.06 8.98 -11.49
CA ASP A 49 4.11 9.64 -12.38
C ASP A 49 2.88 10.15 -11.60
N LEU A 50 3.00 11.32 -10.98
CA LEU A 50 1.96 11.92 -10.14
C LEU A 50 0.65 12.12 -10.89
N GLU A 51 0.70 12.53 -12.16
CA GLU A 51 -0.49 12.74 -12.97
C GLU A 51 -1.30 11.44 -13.10
N ARG A 52 -0.62 10.32 -13.35
CA ARG A 52 -1.25 9.00 -13.42
C ARG A 52 -1.76 8.54 -12.05
N LEU A 53 -1.00 8.75 -10.98
CA LEU A 53 -1.40 8.36 -9.64
C LEU A 53 -2.66 9.12 -9.19
N VAL A 54 -2.69 10.45 -9.37
CA VAL A 54 -3.86 11.29 -9.07
C VAL A 54 -5.07 10.88 -9.91
N GLY A 55 -4.87 10.60 -11.20
CA GLY A 55 -5.93 10.08 -12.06
C GLY A 55 -6.52 8.76 -11.54
N ARG A 56 -5.67 7.80 -11.11
CA ARG A 56 -6.15 6.53 -10.54
C ARG A 56 -6.91 6.72 -9.22
N ILE A 57 -6.47 7.64 -8.38
CA ILE A 57 -7.16 7.99 -7.14
C ILE A 57 -8.53 8.61 -7.46
N GLY A 58 -8.58 9.58 -8.38
CA GLY A 58 -9.83 10.23 -8.80
C GLY A 58 -10.86 9.27 -9.40
N PHE A 59 -10.42 8.22 -10.09
CA PHE A 59 -11.29 7.17 -10.63
C PHE A 59 -11.52 6.00 -9.67
N SER A 60 -11.13 6.11 -8.39
CA SER A 60 -11.26 5.06 -7.37
C SER A 60 -10.65 3.71 -7.80
N SER A 61 -9.64 3.74 -8.65
CA SER A 61 -8.92 2.56 -9.18
C SER A 61 -7.53 2.39 -8.58
N ALA A 62 -7.13 3.27 -7.66
CA ALA A 62 -5.86 3.19 -6.96
C ALA A 62 -5.85 2.03 -5.94
N ASN A 63 -4.68 1.43 -5.78
CA ASN A 63 -4.42 0.44 -4.74
C ASN A 63 -3.40 0.97 -3.72
N ALA A 64 -3.10 0.20 -2.68
CA ALA A 64 -2.16 0.61 -1.64
C ALA A 64 -0.78 0.94 -2.19
N ARG A 65 -0.30 0.21 -3.18
CA ARG A 65 1.02 0.46 -3.80
C ARG A 65 1.06 1.79 -4.55
N ASP A 66 -0.03 2.20 -5.20
CA ASP A 66 -0.13 3.53 -5.82
C ASP A 66 -0.01 4.64 -4.78
N LEU A 67 -0.63 4.45 -3.61
CA LEU A 67 -0.53 5.40 -2.49
C LEU A 67 0.88 5.44 -1.89
N LEU A 68 1.58 4.31 -1.82
CA LEU A 68 2.98 4.26 -1.40
C LEU A 68 3.90 4.98 -2.40
N TRP A 69 3.67 4.84 -3.70
CA TRP A 69 4.41 5.61 -4.71
C TRP A 69 4.12 7.11 -4.61
N LEU A 70 2.88 7.49 -4.29
CA LEU A 70 2.54 8.87 -3.98
C LEU A 70 3.31 9.33 -2.74
N LYS A 71 3.28 8.57 -1.63
CA LYS A 71 4.04 8.87 -0.40
C LYS A 71 5.53 9.09 -0.71
N THR A 72 6.16 8.18 -1.45
CA THR A 72 7.57 8.30 -1.85
C THR A 72 7.81 9.56 -2.68
N SER A 73 6.89 9.92 -3.57
CA SER A 73 7.02 11.16 -4.35
C SER A 73 6.89 12.41 -3.49
N LEU A 74 6.02 12.38 -2.47
CA LEU A 74 5.82 13.51 -1.56
C LEU A 74 7.00 13.68 -0.59
N SER A 75 7.69 12.61 -0.22
CA SER A 75 8.80 12.66 0.76
C SER A 75 9.98 13.50 0.31
N VAL A 76 10.20 13.66 -0.99
CA VAL A 76 11.32 14.45 -1.54
C VAL A 76 10.93 15.90 -1.89
N LEU A 77 9.64 16.27 -1.76
CA LEU A 77 9.21 17.63 -2.09
C LEU A 77 9.79 18.72 -1.18
N PRO A 78 10.00 18.51 0.13
CA PRO A 78 10.68 19.48 0.97
C PRO A 78 12.10 19.81 0.47
N ASP A 79 12.90 18.79 0.15
CA ASP A 79 14.27 18.98 -0.37
C ASP A 79 14.26 19.70 -1.72
N ILE A 80 13.33 19.33 -2.61
CA ILE A 80 13.14 20.02 -3.88
C ILE A 80 12.78 21.49 -3.64
N ASN A 81 11.86 21.77 -2.72
CA ASN A 81 11.46 23.15 -2.41
C ASN A 81 12.62 23.99 -1.89
N ASP A 82 13.49 23.43 -1.05
CA ASP A 82 14.68 24.11 -0.54
C ASP A 82 15.70 24.40 -1.66
N ILE A 83 15.87 23.47 -2.60
CA ILE A 83 16.71 23.70 -3.77
C ILE A 83 16.11 24.80 -4.66
N LEU A 84 14.79 24.79 -4.88
CA LEU A 84 14.11 25.85 -5.66
C LEU A 84 14.30 27.23 -5.03
N LYS A 85 14.21 27.33 -3.68
CA LYS A 85 14.50 28.57 -2.95
C LYS A 85 15.93 29.05 -3.18
N LYS A 86 16.92 28.15 -3.06
CA LYS A 86 18.34 28.48 -3.31
C LYS A 86 18.58 28.96 -4.74
N LEU A 87 17.84 28.45 -5.70
CA LEU A 87 17.88 28.85 -7.11
C LEU A 87 17.10 30.14 -7.40
N GLY A 88 16.38 30.70 -6.43
CA GLY A 88 15.52 31.89 -6.60
C GLY A 88 14.26 31.59 -7.43
N PHE A 89 13.82 30.32 -7.47
CA PHE A 89 12.58 29.90 -8.13
C PHE A 89 11.39 29.96 -7.17
N GLU A 90 10.18 29.88 -7.74
CA GLU A 90 8.95 29.85 -6.96
C GLU A 90 8.89 28.59 -6.08
N GLU A 91 8.44 28.78 -4.85
CA GLU A 91 8.22 27.69 -3.91
C GLU A 91 7.04 26.82 -4.33
N ILE A 92 7.12 25.53 -3.99
CA ILE A 92 6.05 24.57 -4.24
C ILE A 92 5.41 24.14 -2.92
N ASN A 93 4.15 23.69 -2.98
CA ASN A 93 3.52 23.05 -1.84
C ASN A 93 4.16 21.66 -1.63
N THR A 94 4.57 21.38 -0.41
CA THR A 94 5.23 20.11 -0.03
C THR A 94 4.25 19.01 0.38
N PHE A 95 2.96 19.34 0.59
CA PHE A 95 1.90 18.41 1.00
C PHE A 95 2.29 17.52 2.20
N THR A 96 2.92 18.13 3.20
CA THR A 96 3.45 17.42 4.38
C THR A 96 2.35 16.70 5.15
N ASP A 97 1.18 17.31 5.28
CA ASP A 97 -0.02 16.72 5.90
C ASP A 97 -0.48 15.44 5.19
N LEU A 98 -0.49 15.45 3.87
CA LEU A 98 -0.84 14.27 3.07
C LEU A 98 0.25 13.19 3.19
N TYR A 99 1.52 13.57 3.18
CA TYR A 99 2.61 12.62 3.41
C TYR A 99 2.45 11.92 4.76
N GLU A 100 2.24 12.69 5.84
CA GLU A 100 2.05 12.15 7.18
C GLU A 100 0.81 11.23 7.28
N LEU A 101 -0.28 11.59 6.62
CA LEU A 101 -1.49 10.77 6.56
C LEU A 101 -1.18 9.41 5.93
N LEU A 102 -0.51 9.39 4.80
CA LEU A 102 -0.13 8.16 4.09
C LEU A 102 0.86 7.33 4.90
N ASP A 103 1.83 8.00 5.53
CA ASP A 103 2.84 7.35 6.35
C ASP A 103 2.24 6.69 7.60
N LYS A 104 1.32 7.34 8.28
CA LYS A 104 0.65 6.80 9.47
C LYS A 104 -0.36 5.70 9.14
N SER A 105 -0.96 5.73 7.94
CA SER A 105 -2.11 4.87 7.62
C SER A 105 -1.76 3.57 6.89
N ILE A 106 -0.73 3.54 6.04
CA ILE A 106 -0.50 2.44 5.10
C ILE A 106 0.79 1.69 5.44
N TYR A 107 0.74 0.35 5.45
CA TYR A 107 1.94 -0.48 5.60
C TYR A 107 2.86 -0.34 4.39
N GLU A 108 4.17 -0.33 4.61
CA GLU A 108 5.17 -0.17 3.53
C GLU A 108 5.21 -1.36 2.57
N ASP A 109 4.91 -2.54 3.07
CA ASP A 109 4.81 -3.79 2.35
C ASP A 109 3.38 -4.17 1.96
N ALA A 110 2.46 -3.19 1.97
CA ALA A 110 1.06 -3.40 1.64
C ALA A 110 0.89 -4.13 0.29
N PRO A 111 0.05 -5.18 0.23
CA PRO A 111 -0.18 -5.94 -0.98
C PRO A 111 -0.95 -5.12 -2.03
N ILE A 112 -0.87 -5.55 -3.29
CA ILE A 112 -1.60 -4.90 -4.40
C ILE A 112 -3.10 -5.15 -4.27
N SER A 113 -3.49 -6.35 -3.84
CA SER A 113 -4.88 -6.76 -3.77
C SER A 113 -5.51 -6.36 -2.44
N LEU A 114 -6.63 -5.64 -2.49
CA LEU A 114 -7.43 -5.31 -1.31
C LEU A 114 -7.95 -6.55 -0.56
N LYS A 115 -8.08 -7.69 -1.27
CA LYS A 115 -8.60 -8.94 -0.69
C LYS A 115 -7.62 -9.63 0.26
N GLU A 116 -6.34 -9.34 0.13
CA GLU A 116 -5.30 -9.94 0.98
C GLU A 116 -5.30 -9.37 2.39
N GLY A 117 -5.84 -8.15 2.58
CA GLY A 117 -5.77 -7.45 3.85
C GLY A 117 -4.39 -6.81 4.09
N TYR A 118 -4.06 -6.48 5.33
CA TYR A 118 -2.79 -5.87 5.72
C TYR A 118 -2.45 -4.57 4.98
N LEU A 119 -3.45 -3.72 4.76
CA LEU A 119 -3.29 -2.45 4.07
C LEU A 119 -3.06 -1.31 5.05
N ILE A 120 -3.84 -1.28 6.12
CA ILE A 120 -3.87 -0.19 7.11
C ILE A 120 -3.06 -0.59 8.34
N LYS A 121 -2.16 0.29 8.77
CA LYS A 121 -1.33 0.12 9.97
C LYS A 121 -2.19 -0.03 11.22
N GLU A 122 -1.69 -0.81 12.17
CA GLU A 122 -2.27 -0.89 13.52
C GLU A 122 -2.11 0.45 14.23
N GLY A 123 -3.09 0.82 15.03
CA GLY A 123 -3.15 2.12 15.72
C GLY A 123 -3.70 3.27 14.88
N TYR A 124 -3.96 3.07 13.57
CA TYR A 124 -4.54 4.12 12.73
C TYR A 124 -6.06 4.28 12.93
N ASN A 125 -6.78 3.16 13.04
CA ASN A 125 -8.22 3.16 13.26
C ASN A 125 -8.59 2.13 14.34
N PRO A 126 -9.04 2.57 15.52
CA PRO A 126 -9.36 1.68 16.65
C PRO A 126 -10.43 0.62 16.32
N GLU A 127 -11.48 0.99 15.59
CA GLU A 127 -12.54 0.04 15.20
C GLU A 127 -11.99 -1.08 14.31
N LEU A 128 -11.10 -0.72 13.38
CA LEU A 128 -10.45 -1.71 12.53
C LEU A 128 -9.52 -2.64 13.33
N ASP A 129 -8.83 -2.09 14.32
CA ASP A 129 -7.94 -2.86 15.17
C ASP A 129 -8.73 -3.84 16.05
N GLU A 130 -9.86 -3.44 16.61
CA GLU A 130 -10.77 -4.34 17.32
C GLU A 130 -11.25 -5.51 16.45
N ILE A 131 -11.59 -5.24 15.18
CA ILE A 131 -12.00 -6.29 14.23
C ILE A 131 -10.83 -7.23 13.91
N LYS A 132 -9.62 -6.70 13.74
CA LYS A 132 -8.42 -7.51 13.50
C LYS A 132 -8.11 -8.41 14.68
N ASP A 133 -8.20 -7.88 15.91
CA ASP A 133 -7.96 -8.62 17.14
C ASP A 133 -9.02 -9.70 17.37
N ALA A 134 -10.29 -9.40 17.15
CA ALA A 134 -11.34 -10.39 17.19
C ALA A 134 -11.09 -11.54 16.20
N ARG A 135 -10.66 -11.22 14.98
CA ARG A 135 -10.31 -12.23 13.97
C ARG A 135 -9.11 -13.08 14.36
N LYS A 136 -8.08 -12.47 14.96
CA LYS A 136 -6.87 -13.15 15.44
C LYS A 136 -7.21 -14.08 16.59
N ASN A 137 -7.97 -13.59 17.56
CA ASN A 137 -8.41 -14.37 18.72
C ASN A 137 -9.26 -15.59 18.30
N ASN A 138 -10.14 -15.42 17.30
CA ASN A 138 -10.91 -16.54 16.75
C ASN A 138 -10.01 -17.60 16.10
N LYS A 139 -8.98 -17.20 15.35
CA LYS A 139 -8.02 -18.16 14.76
C LYS A 139 -7.23 -18.90 15.83
N ASP A 140 -6.77 -18.20 16.84
CA ASP A 140 -6.02 -18.79 17.96
C ASP A 140 -6.90 -19.75 18.77
N PHE A 141 -8.17 -19.38 19.00
CA PHE A 141 -9.15 -20.25 19.64
C PHE A 141 -9.40 -21.54 18.84
N ILE A 142 -9.63 -21.43 17.52
CA ILE A 142 -9.81 -22.59 16.65
C ILE A 142 -8.57 -23.47 16.64
N SER A 143 -7.37 -22.89 16.58
CA SER A 143 -6.12 -23.65 16.63
C SER A 143 -5.91 -24.38 17.95
N LYS A 144 -6.27 -23.77 19.08
CA LYS A 144 -6.26 -24.43 20.39
C LYS A 144 -7.24 -25.59 20.44
N LEU A 145 -8.49 -25.36 20.01
CA LEU A 145 -9.53 -26.38 19.97
C LEU A 145 -9.13 -27.56 19.07
N GLU A 146 -8.52 -27.29 17.91
CA GLU A 146 -8.01 -28.33 17.01
C GLU A 146 -6.92 -29.18 17.70
N ASN A 147 -6.01 -28.54 18.42
CA ASN A 147 -4.96 -29.24 19.16
C ASN A 147 -5.51 -30.07 20.34
N GLU A 148 -6.47 -29.53 21.09
CA GLU A 148 -7.16 -30.24 22.17
C GLU A 148 -7.90 -31.46 21.65
N GLU A 149 -8.63 -31.34 20.54
CA GLU A 149 -9.34 -32.46 19.90
C GLU A 149 -8.38 -33.52 19.34
N ARG A 150 -7.25 -33.11 18.75
CA ARG A 150 -6.20 -34.06 18.33
C ARG A 150 -5.61 -34.83 19.51
N GLN A 151 -5.41 -34.18 20.66
CA GLN A 151 -4.93 -34.85 21.86
C GLN A 151 -5.99 -35.79 22.46
N ARG A 152 -7.25 -35.36 22.50
CA ARG A 152 -8.36 -36.12 23.04
C ARG A 152 -8.64 -37.38 22.22
N THR A 153 -8.62 -37.29 20.90
CA THR A 153 -8.94 -38.36 19.97
C THR A 153 -7.72 -39.19 19.54
N GLY A 154 -6.52 -38.69 19.67
CA GLY A 154 -5.31 -39.28 19.11
C GLY A 154 -5.17 -39.18 17.59
N ILE A 155 -6.14 -38.57 16.90
CA ILE A 155 -6.18 -38.45 15.44
C ILE A 155 -5.35 -37.28 14.97
N LYS A 156 -4.11 -37.51 14.55
CA LYS A 156 -3.16 -36.49 14.12
C LYS A 156 -3.59 -35.68 12.88
N THR A 157 -4.45 -36.26 12.04
CA THR A 157 -4.92 -35.64 10.78
C THR A 157 -6.19 -34.82 10.96
N LEU A 158 -6.73 -34.74 12.18
CA LEU A 158 -7.92 -33.95 12.49
C LEU A 158 -7.67 -32.48 12.23
N LYS A 159 -8.60 -31.83 11.52
CA LYS A 159 -8.63 -30.39 11.26
C LYS A 159 -10.00 -29.83 11.56
N LEU A 160 -10.03 -28.59 12.03
CA LEU A 160 -11.25 -27.82 12.16
C LEU A 160 -11.42 -26.93 10.92
N GLY A 161 -12.55 -27.09 10.21
CA GLY A 161 -12.93 -26.26 9.08
C GLY A 161 -14.17 -25.43 9.38
N PHE A 162 -14.43 -24.45 8.52
CA PHE A 162 -15.64 -23.64 8.56
C PHE A 162 -16.30 -23.64 7.17
N ASN A 163 -17.59 -23.93 7.14
CA ASN A 163 -18.43 -23.84 5.96
C ASN A 163 -19.60 -22.89 6.23
N LYS A 164 -19.96 -22.04 5.28
CA LYS A 164 -21.06 -21.06 5.44
C LYS A 164 -22.43 -21.72 5.65
N VAL A 165 -22.62 -22.95 5.20
CA VAL A 165 -23.90 -23.69 5.29
C VAL A 165 -23.99 -24.47 6.59
N PHE A 166 -22.90 -25.15 6.98
CA PHE A 166 -22.89 -26.08 8.13
C PHE A 166 -22.20 -25.50 9.38
N GLY A 167 -21.57 -24.31 9.27
CA GLY A 167 -20.79 -23.74 10.36
C GLY A 167 -19.42 -24.41 10.51
N TYR A 168 -18.96 -24.58 11.74
CA TYR A 168 -17.71 -25.28 12.04
C TYR A 168 -17.90 -26.79 11.94
N TYR A 169 -16.93 -27.48 11.35
CA TYR A 169 -16.92 -28.93 11.20
C TYR A 169 -15.50 -29.48 11.43
N ILE A 170 -15.46 -30.78 11.76
CA ILE A 170 -14.24 -31.54 11.93
C ILE A 170 -13.98 -32.35 10.68
N GLU A 171 -12.82 -32.25 10.11
CA GLU A 171 -12.36 -33.03 8.96
C GLU A 171 -11.27 -34.01 9.39
N VAL A 172 -11.41 -35.25 8.99
CA VAL A 172 -10.38 -36.29 9.19
C VAL A 172 -10.04 -36.97 7.87
N SER A 173 -8.82 -37.45 7.72
CA SER A 173 -8.41 -38.17 6.53
C SER A 173 -9.15 -39.52 6.45
N LYS A 174 -9.41 -40.00 5.22
CA LYS A 174 -10.11 -41.31 4.99
C LYS A 174 -9.47 -42.49 5.75
N GLY A 175 -8.16 -42.49 5.94
CA GLY A 175 -7.43 -43.50 6.69
C GLY A 175 -7.70 -43.47 8.19
N ALA A 176 -8.02 -42.30 8.74
CA ALA A 176 -8.28 -42.11 10.18
C ALA A 176 -9.76 -42.24 10.56
N ILE A 177 -10.67 -42.49 9.60
CA ILE A 177 -12.08 -42.71 9.89
C ILE A 177 -12.27 -43.91 10.85
N LYS A 178 -11.43 -44.94 10.73
CA LYS A 178 -11.48 -46.13 11.60
C LYS A 178 -11.10 -45.84 13.07
N ASP A 179 -10.45 -44.74 13.30
CA ASP A 179 -10.01 -44.32 14.64
C ASP A 179 -11.08 -43.46 15.34
N ILE A 180 -12.18 -43.12 14.65
CA ILE A 180 -13.31 -42.39 15.22
C ILE A 180 -14.15 -43.37 16.03
N LYS A 181 -14.26 -43.06 17.34
CA LYS A 181 -15.08 -43.83 18.25
C LYS A 181 -16.40 -43.11 18.53
N GLU A 182 -17.47 -43.89 18.75
CA GLU A 182 -18.81 -43.34 19.09
C GLU A 182 -18.76 -42.44 20.34
N GLU A 183 -17.87 -42.77 21.29
CA GLU A 183 -17.67 -41.97 22.53
C GLU A 183 -17.19 -40.53 22.28
N TYR A 184 -16.73 -40.21 21.07
CA TYR A 184 -16.30 -38.83 20.74
C TYR A 184 -17.48 -37.90 20.45
N GLY A 185 -18.68 -38.44 20.20
CA GLY A 185 -19.91 -37.67 20.02
C GLY A 185 -19.98 -36.88 18.71
N TYR A 186 -19.27 -37.34 17.67
CA TYR A 186 -19.33 -36.72 16.36
C TYR A 186 -20.48 -37.29 15.53
N GLU A 187 -21.19 -36.41 14.84
CA GLU A 187 -22.18 -36.82 13.83
C GLU A 187 -21.55 -36.82 12.43
N GLU A 188 -21.76 -37.90 11.68
CA GLU A 188 -21.25 -38.01 10.31
C GLU A 188 -22.13 -37.22 9.35
N ASN A 189 -21.59 -36.15 8.78
CA ASN A 189 -22.19 -35.44 7.66
C ASN A 189 -21.49 -35.88 6.37
N LYS A 190 -22.21 -36.62 5.52
CA LYS A 190 -21.75 -36.95 4.16
C LYS A 190 -21.89 -35.71 3.27
N LEU A 191 -20.79 -35.14 2.88
CA LEU A 191 -20.68 -34.10 1.83
C LEU A 191 -20.68 -34.81 0.46
#